data_45c2830eda1e1ea455b2316755dce4bc
#
_entry.id   45c2830eda1e1ea455b2316755dce4bc
#
_cell.length_a   1.000
_cell.length_b   1.000
_cell.length_c   1.000
_cell.angle_alpha   90.00
_cell.angle_beta   90.00
_cell.angle_gamma   90.00
#
_symmetry.space_group_name_H-M   'P 1'
#
loop_
_entity.id
_entity.type
_entity.pdbx_description
1 polymer ?
#
loop_
_entity_poly.entity_id
_entity_poly.type
_entity_poly.pdbx_seq_one_letter_code
_entity_poly.pdbx_strand_id
1 'polypeptide(L)'
;DKFCRQAVQRPDIVEDPRFATNVERAKNRLVLGPMLKELIAGFPRDVLLERLSAAGIPCGKVAGLHEALTSERTRRGGLLQEMPHPVAGTTHVFAPPYRLDGQRLPIRNAPPTLGEGTREVLQQLLQLSEPELQALRDKGVLTLPHI
;
A
#
# COMPACT_ATOMS: atom_id res chain seq x y z
N ASP A 1 -29.40 -0.24 -7.84
CA ASP A 1 -30.52 0.59 -7.40
C ASP A 1 -30.07 1.63 -6.36
N LYS A 2 -29.54 1.24 -5.18
CA LYS A 2 -29.10 2.17 -4.11
C LYS A 2 -28.17 3.28 -4.59
N PHE A 3 -27.18 2.96 -5.41
CA PHE A 3 -26.23 3.93 -5.97
C PHE A 3 -26.95 5.07 -6.68
N CYS A 4 -27.81 4.73 -7.65
CA CYS A 4 -28.50 5.74 -8.44
C CYS A 4 -29.56 6.53 -7.65
N ARG A 5 -30.35 5.86 -6.81
CA ARG A 5 -31.44 6.53 -6.08
C ARG A 5 -30.97 7.31 -4.87
N GLN A 6 -30.06 6.73 -4.07
CA GLN A 6 -29.71 7.29 -2.77
C GLN A 6 -28.40 8.11 -2.81
N ALA A 7 -27.36 7.63 -3.50
CA ALA A 7 -26.08 8.32 -3.48
C ALA A 7 -25.98 9.45 -4.51
N VAL A 8 -26.36 9.20 -5.77
CA VAL A 8 -26.21 10.20 -6.85
C VAL A 8 -27.52 10.86 -7.29
N GLN A 9 -28.67 10.45 -6.75
CA GLN A 9 -29.99 11.01 -7.00
C GLN A 9 -30.38 11.04 -8.50
N ARG A 10 -30.09 9.95 -9.19
CA ARG A 10 -30.42 9.73 -10.61
C ARG A 10 -31.27 8.48 -10.79
N PRO A 11 -32.56 8.50 -10.35
CA PRO A 11 -33.49 7.38 -10.48
C PRO A 11 -33.76 7.02 -11.96
N ASP A 12 -33.71 8.00 -12.86
CA ASP A 12 -33.86 7.84 -14.29
C ASP A 12 -32.96 6.74 -14.89
N ILE A 13 -31.73 6.56 -14.34
CA ILE A 13 -30.80 5.51 -14.79
C ILE A 13 -31.33 4.11 -14.46
N VAL A 14 -31.97 3.96 -13.32
CA VAL A 14 -32.54 2.65 -12.90
C VAL A 14 -33.83 2.34 -13.63
N GLU A 15 -34.57 3.36 -13.99
CA GLU A 15 -35.85 3.27 -14.67
C GLU A 15 -35.70 3.05 -16.20
N ASP A 16 -34.50 3.29 -16.73
CA ASP A 16 -34.18 2.99 -18.11
C ASP A 16 -34.18 1.47 -18.36
N PRO A 17 -34.99 0.96 -19.29
CA PRO A 17 -35.08 -0.48 -19.58
C PRO A 17 -33.73 -1.12 -19.94
N ARG A 18 -32.81 -0.34 -20.51
CA ARG A 18 -31.45 -0.79 -20.87
C ARG A 18 -30.62 -1.16 -19.66
N PHE A 19 -30.97 -0.68 -18.45
CA PHE A 19 -30.21 -0.87 -17.22
C PHE A 19 -31.01 -1.48 -16.08
N ALA A 20 -32.26 -1.88 -16.31
CA ALA A 20 -33.17 -2.36 -15.31
C ALA A 20 -32.70 -3.67 -14.62
N THR A 21 -32.09 -4.57 -15.38
CA THR A 21 -31.58 -5.86 -14.85
C THR A 21 -30.06 -5.99 -14.98
N ASN A 22 -29.46 -6.94 -14.24
CA ASN A 22 -28.04 -7.24 -14.38
C ASN A 22 -27.67 -7.66 -15.80
N VAL A 23 -28.52 -8.43 -16.46
CA VAL A 23 -28.32 -8.90 -17.84
C VAL A 23 -28.28 -7.71 -18.79
N GLU A 24 -29.28 -6.83 -18.68
CA GLU A 24 -29.34 -5.64 -19.55
C GLU A 24 -28.18 -4.68 -19.27
N ARG A 25 -27.77 -4.49 -18.03
CA ARG A 25 -26.55 -3.70 -17.69
C ARG A 25 -25.30 -4.29 -18.30
N ALA A 26 -25.15 -5.61 -18.28
CA ALA A 26 -23.99 -6.29 -18.89
C ALA A 26 -23.98 -6.11 -20.41
N LYS A 27 -25.12 -6.26 -21.08
CA LYS A 27 -25.25 -6.01 -22.53
C LYS A 27 -24.93 -4.57 -22.90
N ASN A 28 -25.40 -3.61 -22.10
CA ASN A 28 -25.27 -2.19 -22.36
C ASN A 28 -24.08 -1.54 -21.62
N ARG A 29 -23.09 -2.34 -21.16
CA ARG A 29 -21.94 -1.86 -20.35
C ARG A 29 -21.13 -0.74 -21.03
N LEU A 30 -21.04 -0.78 -22.37
CA LEU A 30 -20.29 0.20 -23.16
C LEU A 30 -20.96 1.57 -23.16
N VAL A 31 -22.27 1.65 -22.90
CA VAL A 31 -23.03 2.88 -22.76
C VAL A 31 -23.06 3.30 -21.28
N LEU A 32 -23.39 2.36 -20.40
CA LEU A 32 -23.53 2.61 -18.96
C LEU A 32 -22.20 3.05 -18.30
N GLY A 33 -21.10 2.44 -18.67
CA GLY A 33 -19.79 2.72 -18.06
C GLY A 33 -19.35 4.18 -18.21
N PRO A 34 -19.26 4.73 -19.43
CA PRO A 34 -18.94 6.13 -19.65
C PRO A 34 -19.91 7.08 -18.95
N MET A 35 -21.22 6.83 -19.02
CA MET A 35 -22.23 7.63 -18.37
C MET A 35 -22.05 7.70 -16.84
N LEU A 36 -21.79 6.55 -16.19
CA LEU A 36 -21.51 6.52 -14.75
C LEU A 36 -20.19 7.21 -14.41
N LYS A 37 -19.17 7.07 -15.26
CA LYS A 37 -17.88 7.73 -15.07
C LYS A 37 -18.02 9.25 -15.10
N GLU A 38 -18.75 9.77 -16.07
CA GLU A 38 -19.03 11.21 -16.18
C GLU A 38 -19.84 11.72 -14.98
N LEU A 39 -20.87 10.98 -14.61
CA LEU A 39 -21.69 11.30 -13.44
C LEU A 39 -20.86 11.35 -12.15
N ILE A 40 -20.00 10.37 -11.92
CA ILE A 40 -19.12 10.31 -10.74
C ILE A 40 -18.11 11.46 -10.76
N ALA A 41 -17.56 11.81 -11.92
CA ALA A 41 -16.60 12.90 -12.06
C ALA A 41 -17.19 14.28 -11.72
N GLY A 42 -18.50 14.42 -11.77
CA GLY A 42 -19.21 15.65 -11.38
C GLY A 42 -19.30 15.85 -9.85
N PHE A 43 -18.90 14.89 -9.03
CA PHE A 43 -18.96 15.02 -7.57
C PHE A 43 -17.57 15.27 -6.97
N PRO A 44 -17.47 16.16 -5.96
CA PRO A 44 -16.32 16.17 -5.09
C PRO A 44 -16.16 14.80 -4.40
N ARG A 45 -14.94 14.25 -4.41
CA ARG A 45 -14.64 12.89 -3.92
C ARG A 45 -15.23 12.59 -2.53
N ASP A 46 -14.98 13.48 -1.59
CA ASP A 46 -15.34 13.21 -0.19
C ASP A 46 -16.87 13.28 0.00
N VAL A 47 -17.56 14.17 -0.70
CA VAL A 47 -19.03 14.23 -0.72
C VAL A 47 -19.64 12.95 -1.26
N LEU A 48 -19.08 12.40 -2.34
CA LEU A 48 -19.57 11.15 -2.91
C LEU A 48 -19.33 9.97 -1.96
N LEU A 49 -18.16 9.90 -1.31
CA LEU A 49 -17.84 8.88 -0.33
C LEU A 49 -18.81 8.89 0.86
N GLU A 50 -19.16 10.07 1.37
CA GLU A 50 -20.15 10.22 2.45
C GLU A 50 -21.53 9.70 2.02
N ARG A 51 -22.00 10.09 0.83
CA ARG A 51 -23.29 9.64 0.29
C ARG A 51 -23.33 8.11 0.07
N LEU A 52 -22.25 7.55 -0.47
CA LEU A 52 -22.13 6.10 -0.67
C LEU A 52 -22.15 5.35 0.66
N SER A 53 -21.41 5.84 1.65
CA SER A 53 -21.37 5.28 2.99
C SER A 53 -22.75 5.35 3.67
N ALA A 54 -23.42 6.49 3.59
CA ALA A 54 -24.78 6.66 4.12
C ALA A 54 -25.79 5.72 3.47
N ALA A 55 -25.63 5.42 2.18
CA ALA A 55 -26.46 4.45 1.45
C ALA A 55 -26.07 2.99 1.74
N GLY A 56 -25.07 2.73 2.59
CA GLY A 56 -24.56 1.38 2.87
C GLY A 56 -23.88 0.71 1.67
N ILE A 57 -23.24 1.50 0.81
CA ILE A 57 -22.52 1.02 -0.36
C ILE A 57 -21.03 0.95 -0.02
N PRO A 58 -20.38 -0.24 -0.07
CA PRO A 58 -18.97 -0.34 0.15
C PRO A 58 -18.18 0.53 -0.83
N CYS A 59 -17.37 1.42 -0.29
CA CYS A 59 -16.58 2.36 -1.08
C CYS A 59 -15.27 2.70 -0.39
N GLY A 60 -14.30 3.20 -1.16
CA GLY A 60 -13.04 3.67 -0.63
C GLY A 60 -12.39 4.63 -1.61
N LYS A 61 -11.56 5.53 -1.09
CA LYS A 61 -10.78 6.43 -1.92
C LYS A 61 -9.54 5.73 -2.46
N VAL A 62 -9.22 6.02 -3.71
CA VAL A 62 -7.90 5.74 -4.25
C VAL A 62 -6.98 6.88 -3.80
N ALA A 63 -6.03 6.56 -2.94
CA ALA A 63 -5.08 7.52 -2.40
C ALA A 63 -3.73 7.40 -3.11
N GLY A 64 -3.03 8.50 -3.30
CA GLY A 64 -1.62 8.48 -3.69
C GLY A 64 -0.76 7.92 -2.54
N LEU A 65 0.47 7.48 -2.86
CA LEU A 65 1.37 6.85 -1.87
C LEU A 65 1.59 7.74 -0.64
N HIS A 66 1.91 9.00 -0.85
CA HIS A 66 2.12 9.95 0.25
C HIS A 66 0.87 10.09 1.14
N GLU A 67 -0.31 10.29 0.54
CA GLU A 67 -1.57 10.39 1.26
C GLU A 67 -1.88 9.11 2.06
N ALA A 68 -1.63 7.94 1.48
CA ALA A 68 -1.84 6.67 2.15
C ALA A 68 -0.91 6.50 3.36
N LEU A 69 0.39 6.80 3.20
CA LEU A 69 1.40 6.67 4.24
C LEU A 69 1.21 7.65 5.40
N THR A 70 0.79 8.88 5.11
CA THR A 70 0.57 9.93 6.11
C THR A 70 -0.85 9.91 6.71
N SER A 71 -1.72 9.01 6.23
CA SER A 71 -3.10 8.92 6.72
C SER A 71 -3.16 8.58 8.21
N GLU A 72 -4.19 9.08 8.88
CA GLU A 72 -4.46 8.78 10.28
C GLU A 72 -4.60 7.26 10.52
N ARG A 73 -5.21 6.55 9.58
CA ARG A 73 -5.34 5.09 9.63
C ARG A 73 -3.98 4.40 9.66
N THR A 74 -3.02 4.83 8.84
CA THR A 74 -1.66 4.27 8.80
C THR A 74 -0.92 4.57 10.09
N ARG A 75 -1.00 5.82 10.58
CA ARG A 75 -0.39 6.22 11.86
C ARG A 75 -0.96 5.47 13.05
N ARG A 76 -2.28 5.45 13.22
CA ARG A 76 -2.95 4.70 14.31
C ARG A 76 -2.71 3.19 14.21
N GLY A 77 -2.59 2.68 13.00
CA GLY A 77 -2.28 1.27 12.76
C GLY A 77 -0.86 0.87 13.16
N GLY A 78 0.07 1.81 13.34
CA GLY A 78 1.49 1.55 13.63
C GLY A 78 2.17 0.74 12.52
N LEU A 79 1.67 0.85 11.28
CA LEU A 79 2.22 0.12 10.14
C LEU A 79 3.54 0.71 9.67
N LEU A 80 3.67 2.03 9.73
CA LEU A 80 4.90 2.74 9.37
C LEU A 80 5.63 3.12 10.66
N GLN A 81 6.86 2.67 10.81
CA GLN A 81 7.69 2.92 12.00
C GLN A 81 8.97 3.63 11.60
N GLU A 82 9.36 4.59 12.42
CA GLU A 82 10.63 5.29 12.26
C GLU A 82 11.74 4.49 12.92
N MET A 83 12.89 4.41 12.23
CA MET A 83 14.09 3.75 12.75
C MET A 83 15.32 4.58 12.43
N PRO A 84 16.33 4.60 13.33
CA PRO A 84 17.62 5.20 13.03
C PRO A 84 18.32 4.36 11.95
N HIS A 85 18.97 5.05 11.02
CA HIS A 85 19.77 4.43 9.96
C HIS A 85 21.12 5.12 9.85
N PRO A 86 22.24 4.37 9.79
CA PRO A 86 23.60 4.94 9.89
C PRO A 86 23.95 5.94 8.78
N VAL A 87 23.34 5.79 7.61
CA VAL A 87 23.61 6.68 6.45
C VAL A 87 22.45 7.66 6.23
N ALA A 88 21.20 7.22 6.35
CA ALA A 88 20.02 8.04 6.06
C ALA A 88 19.53 8.87 7.27
N GLY A 89 20.14 8.71 8.45
CA GLY A 89 19.69 9.35 9.69
C GLY A 89 18.42 8.69 10.21
N THR A 90 17.25 9.11 9.73
CA THR A 90 15.96 8.47 10.05
C THR A 90 15.35 7.86 8.80
N THR A 91 14.92 6.62 8.88
CA THR A 91 14.18 5.93 7.82
C THR A 91 12.84 5.42 8.31
N HIS A 92 11.92 5.20 7.38
CA HIS A 92 10.61 4.65 7.67
C HIS A 92 10.50 3.23 7.11
N VAL A 93 10.09 2.30 7.95
CA VAL A 93 10.00 0.88 7.62
C VAL A 93 8.58 0.38 7.87
N PHE A 94 8.10 -0.49 6.99
CA PHE A 94 6.82 -1.15 7.21
C PHE A 94 6.95 -2.28 8.22
N ALA A 95 6.18 -2.19 9.29
CA ALA A 95 6.01 -3.30 10.21
C ALA A 95 5.20 -4.43 9.55
N PRO A 96 5.33 -5.68 10.02
CA PRO A 96 4.51 -6.79 9.56
C PRO A 96 3.02 -6.43 9.60
N PRO A 97 2.23 -6.77 8.56
CA PRO A 97 0.81 -6.39 8.49
C PRO A 97 -0.07 -7.12 9.50
N TYR A 98 0.39 -8.26 9.99
CA TYR A 98 -0.35 -9.07 10.97
C TYR A 98 -0.06 -8.66 12.41
N ARG A 99 -0.92 -9.11 13.31
CA ARG A 99 -0.79 -8.96 14.77
C ARG A 99 -0.87 -10.32 15.43
N LEU A 100 -0.07 -10.53 16.46
CA LEU A 100 -0.17 -11.68 17.36
C LEU A 100 -0.68 -11.19 18.71
N ASP A 101 -1.72 -11.82 19.22
CA ASP A 101 -2.39 -11.43 20.48
C ASP A 101 -2.72 -9.93 20.54
N GLY A 102 -3.18 -9.38 19.41
CA GLY A 102 -3.51 -7.96 19.29
C GLY A 102 -2.31 -7.03 19.15
N GLN A 103 -1.09 -7.53 19.29
CA GLN A 103 0.14 -6.74 19.21
C GLN A 103 0.82 -6.90 17.85
N ARG A 104 1.42 -5.81 17.37
CA ARG A 104 2.25 -5.82 16.17
C ARG A 104 3.66 -6.25 16.56
N LEU A 105 4.26 -7.14 15.76
CA LEU A 105 5.64 -7.54 15.98
C LEU A 105 6.58 -6.32 15.80
N PRO A 106 7.58 -6.17 16.68
CA PRO A 106 8.55 -5.11 16.55
C PRO A 106 9.47 -5.35 15.35
N ILE A 107 9.89 -4.26 14.71
CA ILE A 107 10.99 -4.29 13.75
C ILE A 107 12.29 -4.36 14.56
N ARG A 108 13.11 -5.36 14.29
CA ARG A 108 14.33 -5.61 15.08
C ARG A 108 15.50 -4.78 14.61
N ASN A 109 15.68 -4.66 13.29
CA ASN A 109 16.81 -3.99 12.69
C ASN A 109 16.34 -3.02 11.60
N ALA A 110 17.07 -1.94 11.41
CA ALA A 110 16.90 -1.10 10.24
C ALA A 110 17.32 -1.85 8.97
N PRO A 111 16.90 -1.39 7.78
CA PRO A 111 17.42 -1.92 6.53
C PRO A 111 18.95 -1.82 6.52
N PRO A 112 19.67 -2.90 6.17
CA PRO A 112 21.12 -2.90 6.22
C PRO A 112 21.73 -2.05 5.09
N THR A 113 22.90 -1.51 5.32
CA THR A 113 23.73 -0.95 4.26
C THR A 113 24.33 -2.05 3.38
N LEU A 114 24.76 -1.68 2.17
CA LEU A 114 25.37 -2.64 1.25
C LEU A 114 26.62 -3.26 1.89
N GLY A 115 26.66 -4.58 1.98
CA GLY A 115 27.76 -5.33 2.57
C GLY A 115 27.73 -5.45 4.11
N GLU A 116 26.77 -4.81 4.77
CA GLU A 116 26.57 -4.97 6.21
C GLU A 116 26.27 -6.43 6.53
N GLY A 117 26.98 -7.00 7.52
CA GLY A 117 26.86 -8.41 7.88
C GLY A 117 27.59 -9.41 6.95
N THR A 118 28.14 -8.98 5.82
CA THR A 118 28.89 -9.88 4.91
C THR A 118 30.00 -10.62 5.60
N ARG A 119 30.80 -9.95 6.41
CA ARG A 119 31.88 -10.54 7.20
C ARG A 119 31.36 -11.61 8.14
N GLU A 120 30.39 -11.25 8.96
CA GLU A 120 29.81 -12.15 9.96
C GLU A 120 29.18 -13.39 9.31
N VAL A 121 28.39 -13.23 8.27
CA VAL A 121 27.75 -14.35 7.57
C VAL A 121 28.78 -15.29 6.96
N LEU A 122 29.82 -14.78 6.29
CA LEU A 122 30.82 -15.61 5.64
C LEU A 122 31.73 -16.32 6.65
N GLN A 123 32.04 -15.68 7.77
CA GLN A 123 32.78 -16.35 8.87
C GLN A 123 31.93 -17.41 9.52
N GLN A 124 30.66 -17.17 9.79
CA GLN A 124 29.79 -18.16 10.46
C GLN A 124 29.43 -19.36 9.57
N LEU A 125 29.07 -19.12 8.32
CA LEU A 125 28.57 -20.16 7.43
C LEU A 125 29.69 -20.90 6.67
N LEU A 126 30.72 -20.18 6.25
CA LEU A 126 31.80 -20.72 5.43
C LEU A 126 33.12 -20.81 6.19
N GLN A 127 33.16 -20.38 7.46
CA GLN A 127 34.36 -20.38 8.31
C GLN A 127 35.57 -19.68 7.68
N LEU A 128 35.32 -18.69 6.81
CA LEU A 128 36.40 -17.94 6.18
C LEU A 128 37.13 -17.09 7.21
N SER A 129 38.45 -17.18 7.14
CA SER A 129 39.34 -16.34 7.94
C SER A 129 39.38 -14.90 7.43
N GLU A 130 39.82 -13.97 8.26
CA GLU A 130 39.95 -12.57 7.89
C GLU A 130 40.86 -12.33 6.65
N PRO A 131 42.02 -13.02 6.54
CA PRO A 131 42.84 -12.89 5.31
C PRO A 131 42.12 -13.36 4.03
N GLU A 132 41.28 -14.41 4.11
CA GLU A 132 40.50 -14.90 2.96
C GLU A 132 39.41 -13.92 2.57
N LEU A 133 38.73 -13.29 3.52
CA LEU A 133 37.75 -12.23 3.27
C LEU A 133 38.41 -11.02 2.59
N GLN A 134 39.58 -10.62 3.07
CA GLN A 134 40.33 -9.52 2.47
C GLN A 134 40.77 -9.85 1.04
N ALA A 135 41.25 -11.07 0.79
CA ALA A 135 41.61 -11.51 -0.55
C ALA A 135 40.43 -11.51 -1.52
N LEU A 136 39.22 -11.87 -1.06
CA LEU A 136 38.00 -11.80 -1.86
C LEU A 136 37.56 -10.37 -2.12
N ARG A 137 37.71 -9.48 -1.15
CA ARG A 137 37.47 -8.05 -1.31
C ARG A 137 38.42 -7.42 -2.36
N ASP A 138 39.71 -7.74 -2.27
CA ASP A 138 40.73 -7.20 -3.19
C ASP A 138 40.52 -7.67 -4.64
N LYS A 139 39.92 -8.85 -4.81
CA LYS A 139 39.47 -9.38 -6.10
C LYS A 139 38.13 -8.79 -6.57
N GLY A 140 37.49 -7.93 -5.79
CA GLY A 140 36.18 -7.34 -6.12
C GLY A 140 35.02 -8.34 -6.10
N VAL A 141 35.19 -9.50 -5.46
CA VAL A 141 34.14 -10.53 -5.35
C VAL A 141 33.11 -10.17 -4.29
N LEU A 142 33.49 -9.43 -3.26
CA LEU A 142 32.61 -8.99 -2.20
C LEU A 142 32.86 -7.55 -1.77
N THR A 143 31.83 -6.93 -1.21
CA THR A 143 31.90 -5.63 -0.59
C THR A 143 31.87 -5.80 0.93
N LEU A 144 32.85 -5.25 1.61
CA LEU A 144 32.84 -5.10 3.07
C LEU A 144 32.60 -3.62 3.38
N PRO A 145 31.75 -3.29 4.36
CA PRO A 145 31.62 -1.90 4.79
C PRO A 145 32.96 -1.38 5.30
N HIS A 146 33.21 -0.09 5.08
CA HIS A 146 34.34 0.55 5.74
C HIS A 146 34.11 0.57 7.25
N ILE A 147 35.06 0.07 8.00
CA ILE A 147 35.10 0.13 9.46
C ILE A 147 35.34 1.58 9.88
#